data_63afd172be1e280281be0de666c3f99e
#
_entry.id   63afd172be1e280281be0de666c3f99e
#
_cell.length_a   1.000
_cell.length_b   1.000
_cell.length_c   1.000
_cell.angle_alpha   90.00
_cell.angle_beta   90.00
_cell.angle_gamma   90.00
#
_symmetry.space_group_name_H-M   'P 1'
#
loop_
_entity.id
_entity.type
_entity.pdbx_description
1 polymer ?
#
loop_
_entity_poly.entity_id
_entity_poly.type
_entity_poly.pdbx_seq_one_letter_code
_entity_poly.pdbx_strand_id
1 'polypeptide(L)'
;MGTTLQETPSGNRLHIGIFGKTNSGKSAFINAFSGQAVSIVADVKGTTTDPVYKAMEIAPLGPCVLIDTAGFDDEGELGAMRMEKTALAAQKTELALILFASEDMETELEWFRYFQGKKTPVIPVVSKSDLRSEKENQTFAEKLREQTKEKVCIVSAKTGAGIAELKERMIRMVPEGFGSRTITGDLVSEGDVVFLVMPQDIQAPKGRLILPQVQTMRELLDKKCIVLSATTDKLVEALEQLKNPPKLIITDSQVFDYVYDHKPAESLLTSFSVLFADYKGDLDYYKEGAKKLMKLSADSHVLIAECCSHAPLKEDIGREKIPRLLKKKYGETLEVTVVSGTDYPKDLTPYDLIIQCGACMFNRKYVLHRIQQAKDQGVAMTNYGVAIAQLKGILDKIVC
;
A
#
# COMPACT_ATOMS: atom_id res chain seq x y z
N MET A 1 -18.21 1.80 -1.98
CA MET A 1 -18.66 1.92 -0.56
C MET A 1 -17.57 2.70 0.16
N GLY A 2 -17.94 3.83 0.78
CA GLY A 2 -16.98 4.63 1.53
C GLY A 2 -16.56 3.89 2.79
N THR A 3 -15.26 3.72 2.99
CA THR A 3 -14.69 3.32 4.29
C THR A 3 -15.17 4.31 5.35
N THR A 4 -15.79 3.81 6.41
CA THR A 4 -16.13 4.63 7.55
C THR A 4 -14.83 5.06 8.24
N LEU A 5 -14.81 6.24 8.89
CA LEU A 5 -13.64 6.73 9.67
C LEU A 5 -13.24 5.76 10.81
N GLN A 6 -14.05 4.76 11.09
CA GLN A 6 -13.85 3.75 12.14
C GLN A 6 -13.11 2.50 11.67
N GLU A 7 -12.95 2.31 10.35
CA GLU A 7 -12.30 1.13 9.79
C GLU A 7 -10.83 1.40 9.45
N THR A 8 -9.96 0.44 9.77
CA THR A 8 -8.56 0.49 9.31
C THR A 8 -8.53 0.48 7.78
N PRO A 9 -7.88 1.47 7.14
CA PRO A 9 -7.77 1.51 5.69
C PRO A 9 -7.15 0.25 5.10
N SER A 10 -7.62 -0.19 3.95
CA SER A 10 -7.11 -1.40 3.29
C SER A 10 -5.59 -1.38 3.14
N GLY A 11 -5.01 -0.25 2.76
CA GLY A 11 -3.57 -0.10 2.59
C GLY A 11 -2.73 -0.21 3.88
N ASN A 12 -3.35 -0.33 5.06
CA ASN A 12 -2.69 -0.50 6.36
C ASN A 12 -3.02 -1.83 7.02
N ARG A 13 -3.81 -2.67 6.36
CA ARG A 13 -4.11 -4.04 6.80
C ARG A 13 -3.02 -4.99 6.33
N LEU A 14 -2.75 -6.05 7.09
CA LEU A 14 -1.86 -7.12 6.62
C LEU A 14 -2.52 -7.90 5.48
N HIS A 15 -1.91 -7.89 4.30
CA HIS A 15 -2.41 -8.60 3.12
C HIS A 15 -1.90 -10.03 3.10
N ILE A 16 -2.80 -10.99 3.32
CA ILE A 16 -2.52 -12.42 3.36
C ILE A 16 -3.09 -13.04 2.09
N GLY A 17 -2.22 -13.43 1.16
CA GLY A 17 -2.61 -14.08 -0.10
C GLY A 17 -2.72 -15.59 0.04
N ILE A 18 -3.80 -16.16 -0.49
CA ILE A 18 -4.05 -17.60 -0.48
C ILE A 18 -4.00 -18.11 -1.91
N PHE A 19 -3.03 -18.98 -2.19
CA PHE A 19 -2.68 -19.45 -3.51
C PHE A 19 -2.78 -20.97 -3.60
N GLY A 20 -2.96 -21.53 -4.79
CA GLY A 20 -3.05 -22.95 -5.07
C GLY A 20 -3.87 -23.22 -6.32
N LYS A 21 -3.81 -24.47 -6.82
CA LYS A 21 -4.56 -24.93 -7.98
C LYS A 21 -6.07 -24.76 -7.80
N THR A 22 -6.82 -24.82 -8.89
CA THR A 22 -8.28 -24.92 -8.87
C THR A 22 -8.68 -26.10 -7.99
N ASN A 23 -9.74 -25.93 -7.21
CA ASN A 23 -10.20 -26.91 -6.24
C ASN A 23 -9.19 -27.28 -5.12
N SER A 24 -8.12 -26.54 -4.89
CA SER A 24 -7.23 -26.77 -3.73
C SER A 24 -7.87 -26.46 -2.37
N GLY A 25 -9.05 -25.85 -2.37
CA GLY A 25 -9.83 -25.56 -1.16
C GLY A 25 -9.62 -24.14 -0.62
N LYS A 26 -9.11 -23.18 -1.42
CA LYS A 26 -8.86 -21.78 -1.03
C LYS A 26 -10.08 -21.12 -0.40
N SER A 27 -11.19 -21.06 -1.12
CA SER A 27 -12.42 -20.39 -0.63
C SER A 27 -13.02 -21.10 0.57
N ALA A 28 -12.99 -22.46 0.62
CA ALA A 28 -13.42 -23.23 1.79
C ALA A 28 -12.53 -22.94 3.01
N PHE A 29 -11.20 -22.84 2.79
CA PHE A 29 -10.25 -22.47 3.83
C PHE A 29 -10.56 -21.07 4.39
N ILE A 30 -10.74 -20.06 3.51
CA ILE A 30 -11.09 -18.69 3.92
C ILE A 30 -12.35 -18.67 4.76
N ASN A 31 -13.38 -19.41 4.36
CA ASN A 31 -14.64 -19.46 5.11
C ASN A 31 -14.45 -20.14 6.47
N ALA A 32 -13.72 -21.25 6.54
CA ALA A 32 -13.44 -21.93 7.80
C ALA A 32 -12.55 -21.08 8.72
N PHE A 33 -11.55 -20.40 8.16
CA PHE A 33 -10.67 -19.49 8.89
C PHE A 33 -11.44 -18.28 9.43
N SER A 34 -12.36 -17.72 8.66
CA SER A 34 -13.22 -16.58 9.04
C SER A 34 -14.27 -16.96 10.09
N GLY A 35 -14.78 -18.19 10.08
CA GLY A 35 -15.81 -18.68 11.01
C GLY A 35 -15.30 -18.97 12.43
N GLN A 36 -13.98 -19.04 12.64
CA GLN A 36 -13.38 -19.30 13.95
C GLN A 36 -12.96 -18.00 14.65
N ALA A 37 -13.92 -17.28 15.25
CA ALA A 37 -13.69 -16.10 16.09
C ALA A 37 -13.08 -14.87 15.37
N VAL A 38 -13.57 -14.58 14.17
CA VAL A 38 -13.14 -13.42 13.37
C VAL A 38 -14.38 -12.63 12.97
N SER A 39 -14.44 -11.33 13.29
CA SER A 39 -15.49 -10.46 12.76
C SER A 39 -15.16 -10.07 11.32
N ILE A 40 -16.04 -10.41 10.38
CA ILE A 40 -15.97 -9.98 8.99
C ILE A 40 -16.36 -8.51 8.93
N VAL A 41 -15.47 -7.65 8.44
CA VAL A 41 -15.73 -6.20 8.37
C VAL A 41 -16.35 -5.80 7.04
N ALA A 42 -15.97 -6.42 5.93
CA ALA A 42 -16.57 -6.21 4.61
C ALA A 42 -16.13 -7.27 3.58
N ASP A 43 -17.04 -7.65 2.67
CA ASP A 43 -16.73 -8.39 1.45
C ASP A 43 -16.65 -7.38 0.28
N VAL A 44 -15.52 -7.26 -0.36
CA VAL A 44 -15.42 -6.55 -1.66
C VAL A 44 -15.62 -7.58 -2.76
N LYS A 45 -16.81 -7.61 -3.35
CA LYS A 45 -17.14 -8.52 -4.45
C LYS A 45 -16.37 -8.13 -5.72
N GLY A 46 -15.58 -9.06 -6.25
CA GLY A 46 -15.04 -9.02 -7.61
C GLY A 46 -15.94 -9.77 -8.61
N THR A 47 -15.65 -9.63 -9.90
CA THR A 47 -16.20 -10.51 -10.93
C THR A 47 -15.65 -11.93 -10.77
N THR A 48 -16.22 -12.94 -11.45
CA THR A 48 -15.84 -14.36 -11.34
C THR A 48 -14.35 -14.63 -11.65
N THR A 49 -13.64 -13.66 -12.19
CA THR A 49 -12.22 -13.72 -12.55
C THR A 49 -11.31 -12.91 -11.62
N ASP A 50 -11.90 -12.04 -10.76
CA ASP A 50 -11.12 -11.14 -9.89
C ASP A 50 -10.81 -11.79 -8.54
N PRO A 51 -9.62 -11.55 -7.95
CA PRO A 51 -9.34 -11.91 -6.58
C PRO A 51 -10.37 -11.28 -5.62
N VAL A 52 -10.85 -12.06 -4.66
CA VAL A 52 -11.78 -11.59 -3.65
C VAL A 52 -11.00 -11.13 -2.41
N TYR A 53 -11.26 -9.91 -1.99
CA TYR A 53 -10.61 -9.31 -0.82
C TYR A 53 -11.57 -9.33 0.36
N LYS A 54 -11.22 -10.07 1.43
CA LYS A 54 -12.01 -10.14 2.67
C LYS A 54 -11.28 -9.44 3.80
N ALA A 55 -11.80 -8.28 4.22
CA ALA A 55 -11.28 -7.57 5.37
C ALA A 55 -11.76 -8.22 6.68
N MET A 56 -10.84 -8.44 7.63
CA MET A 56 -11.13 -9.06 8.91
C MET A 56 -10.16 -8.65 10.00
N GLU A 57 -10.54 -8.89 11.25
CA GLU A 57 -9.65 -8.81 12.41
C GLU A 57 -9.19 -10.21 12.82
N ILE A 58 -7.89 -10.40 12.96
CA ILE A 58 -7.28 -11.66 13.39
C ILE A 58 -6.49 -11.41 14.66
N ALA A 59 -7.02 -11.77 15.83
CA ALA A 59 -6.26 -11.61 17.07
C ALA A 59 -5.09 -12.62 17.14
N PRO A 60 -3.88 -12.22 17.51
CA PRO A 60 -3.41 -10.87 17.85
C PRO A 60 -2.83 -10.08 16.66
N LEU A 61 -2.97 -10.54 15.40
CA LEU A 61 -2.43 -9.89 14.21
C LEU A 61 -3.07 -8.51 13.94
N GLY A 62 -4.29 -8.29 14.42
CA GLY A 62 -5.06 -7.09 14.15
C GLY A 62 -5.73 -7.10 12.76
N PRO A 63 -5.88 -5.93 12.12
CA PRO A 63 -6.59 -5.79 10.86
C PRO A 63 -5.85 -6.44 9.70
N CYS A 64 -6.51 -7.39 9.04
CA CYS A 64 -5.99 -8.15 7.89
C CYS A 64 -6.92 -8.06 6.68
N VAL A 65 -6.39 -8.38 5.52
CA VAL A 65 -7.14 -8.65 4.28
C VAL A 65 -6.72 -10.03 3.79
N LEU A 66 -7.64 -10.99 3.73
CA LEU A 66 -7.41 -12.24 3.02
C LEU A 66 -7.72 -12.03 1.53
N ILE A 67 -6.81 -12.48 0.68
CA ILE A 67 -6.95 -12.40 -0.78
C ILE A 67 -7.19 -13.81 -1.29
N ASP A 68 -8.41 -14.09 -1.73
CA ASP A 68 -8.75 -15.34 -2.43
C ASP A 68 -8.37 -15.19 -3.91
N THR A 69 -7.41 -15.97 -4.35
CA THR A 69 -6.91 -15.92 -5.72
C THR A 69 -7.57 -16.99 -6.59
N ALA A 70 -7.63 -16.75 -7.91
CA ALA A 70 -8.01 -17.79 -8.86
C ALA A 70 -7.02 -18.97 -8.83
N GLY A 71 -7.42 -20.14 -9.28
CA GLY A 71 -6.52 -21.29 -9.45
C GLY A 71 -5.45 -21.02 -10.51
N PHE A 72 -4.30 -21.70 -10.38
CA PHE A 72 -3.16 -21.51 -11.28
C PHE A 72 -3.27 -22.31 -12.59
N ASP A 73 -4.15 -23.29 -12.64
CA ASP A 73 -4.23 -24.36 -13.62
C ASP A 73 -5.37 -24.16 -14.63
N ASP A 74 -5.90 -22.97 -14.73
CA ASP A 74 -6.91 -22.64 -15.73
C ASP A 74 -6.24 -22.39 -17.09
N GLU A 75 -6.69 -23.09 -18.14
CA GLU A 75 -6.19 -22.97 -19.51
C GLU A 75 -7.02 -21.99 -20.36
N GLY A 76 -6.44 -21.51 -21.47
CA GLY A 76 -7.08 -20.62 -22.42
C GLY A 76 -7.00 -19.13 -22.06
N GLU A 77 -7.71 -18.28 -22.84
CA GLU A 77 -7.68 -16.82 -22.66
C GLU A 77 -8.16 -16.37 -21.27
N LEU A 78 -9.18 -17.03 -20.74
CA LEU A 78 -9.69 -16.76 -19.40
C LEU A 78 -8.66 -17.15 -18.31
N GLY A 79 -7.90 -18.22 -18.54
CA GLY A 79 -6.78 -18.64 -17.69
C GLY A 79 -5.67 -17.60 -17.65
N ALA A 80 -5.26 -17.06 -18.82
CA ALA A 80 -4.25 -16.00 -18.89
C ALA A 80 -4.67 -14.74 -18.13
N MET A 81 -5.92 -14.30 -18.26
CA MET A 81 -6.45 -13.16 -17.48
C MET A 81 -6.45 -13.42 -15.96
N ARG A 82 -6.81 -14.63 -15.53
CA ARG A 82 -6.77 -15.03 -14.11
C ARG A 82 -5.36 -15.07 -13.57
N MET A 83 -4.40 -15.56 -14.36
CA MET A 83 -2.98 -15.55 -13.99
C MET A 83 -2.44 -14.14 -13.82
N GLU A 84 -2.80 -13.21 -14.70
CA GLU A 84 -2.40 -11.81 -14.57
C GLU A 84 -2.96 -11.18 -13.28
N LYS A 85 -4.23 -11.42 -12.95
CA LYS A 85 -4.85 -10.93 -11.72
C LYS A 85 -4.28 -11.60 -10.48
N THR A 86 -3.93 -12.89 -10.55
CA THR A 86 -3.22 -13.60 -9.48
C THR A 86 -1.82 -13.02 -9.25
N ALA A 87 -1.10 -12.67 -10.32
CA ALA A 87 0.18 -11.98 -10.22
C ALA A 87 0.06 -10.60 -9.58
N LEU A 88 -0.98 -9.82 -9.89
CA LEU A 88 -1.27 -8.55 -9.22
C LEU A 88 -1.60 -8.73 -7.73
N ALA A 89 -2.34 -9.78 -7.37
CA ALA A 89 -2.59 -10.13 -5.97
C ALA A 89 -1.30 -10.49 -5.23
N ALA A 90 -0.40 -11.24 -5.88
CA ALA A 90 0.89 -11.61 -5.33
C ALA A 90 1.78 -10.39 -5.04
N GLN A 91 1.74 -9.35 -5.88
CA GLN A 91 2.49 -8.11 -5.65
C GLN A 91 2.04 -7.34 -4.39
N LYS A 92 0.79 -7.53 -3.97
CA LYS A 92 0.22 -6.92 -2.76
C LYS A 92 0.38 -7.81 -1.52
N THR A 93 0.73 -9.08 -1.70
CA THR A 93 0.79 -10.09 -0.63
C THR A 93 2.00 -9.86 0.27
N GLU A 94 1.75 -9.70 1.57
CA GLU A 94 2.78 -9.53 2.61
C GLU A 94 3.07 -10.84 3.35
N LEU A 95 2.11 -11.76 3.37
CA LEU A 95 2.23 -13.14 3.85
C LEU A 95 1.50 -14.06 2.88
N ALA A 96 2.18 -15.05 2.31
CA ALA A 96 1.58 -15.99 1.37
C ALA A 96 1.28 -17.34 2.05
N LEU A 97 0.10 -17.89 1.77
CA LEU A 97 -0.26 -19.28 2.07
C LEU A 97 -0.40 -20.03 0.75
N ILE A 98 0.36 -21.10 0.56
CA ILE A 98 0.25 -21.93 -0.65
C ILE A 98 -0.36 -23.27 -0.28
N LEU A 99 -1.54 -23.54 -0.84
CA LEU A 99 -2.33 -24.74 -0.56
C LEU A 99 -1.98 -25.84 -1.54
N PHE A 100 -1.43 -26.93 -1.02
CA PHE A 100 -1.11 -28.16 -1.73
C PHE A 100 -2.19 -29.20 -1.44
N ALA A 101 -2.97 -29.58 -2.46
CA ALA A 101 -4.08 -30.51 -2.32
C ALA A 101 -3.77 -31.91 -2.90
N SER A 102 -2.77 -32.03 -3.76
CA SER A 102 -2.37 -33.25 -4.46
C SER A 102 -0.85 -33.39 -4.52
N GLU A 103 -0.37 -34.57 -4.90
CA GLU A 103 1.08 -34.84 -5.05
C GLU A 103 1.71 -34.20 -6.31
N ASP A 104 0.91 -33.79 -7.26
CA ASP A 104 1.36 -32.93 -8.37
C ASP A 104 1.46 -31.48 -7.87
N MET A 105 2.69 -31.08 -7.48
CA MET A 105 3.00 -29.86 -6.73
C MET A 105 3.79 -28.83 -7.55
N GLU A 106 4.10 -29.09 -8.82
CA GLU A 106 5.10 -28.30 -9.55
C GLU A 106 4.73 -26.81 -9.63
N THR A 107 3.51 -26.50 -10.01
CA THR A 107 3.02 -25.11 -10.13
C THR A 107 3.01 -24.39 -8.78
N GLU A 108 2.56 -25.08 -7.71
CA GLU A 108 2.57 -24.49 -6.36
C GLU A 108 4.01 -24.25 -5.87
N LEU A 109 4.95 -25.12 -6.20
CA LEU A 109 6.37 -24.94 -5.87
C LEU A 109 7.01 -23.77 -6.65
N GLU A 110 6.60 -23.52 -7.89
CA GLU A 110 7.03 -22.33 -8.64
C GLU A 110 6.59 -21.04 -7.93
N TRP A 111 5.33 -20.97 -7.51
CA TRP A 111 4.83 -19.82 -6.74
C TRP A 111 5.50 -19.71 -5.37
N PHE A 112 5.81 -20.84 -4.73
CA PHE A 112 6.56 -20.84 -3.48
C PHE A 112 7.95 -20.19 -3.67
N ARG A 113 8.69 -20.62 -4.71
CA ARG A 113 10.00 -20.02 -5.06
C ARG A 113 9.88 -18.54 -5.45
N TYR A 114 8.82 -18.16 -6.15
CA TYR A 114 8.54 -16.75 -6.47
C TYR A 114 8.45 -15.90 -5.21
N PHE A 115 7.68 -16.31 -4.21
CA PHE A 115 7.56 -15.56 -2.95
C PHE A 115 8.87 -15.54 -2.17
N GLN A 116 9.61 -16.64 -2.12
CA GLN A 116 10.94 -16.68 -1.52
C GLN A 116 11.90 -15.70 -2.20
N GLY A 117 11.95 -15.69 -3.52
CA GLY A 117 12.77 -14.74 -4.31
C GLY A 117 12.40 -13.27 -4.07
N LYS A 118 11.13 -12.99 -3.79
CA LYS A 118 10.65 -11.65 -3.40
C LYS A 118 10.78 -11.37 -1.89
N LYS A 119 11.42 -12.24 -1.11
CA LYS A 119 11.53 -12.13 0.35
C LYS A 119 10.18 -11.92 1.04
N THR A 120 9.12 -12.50 0.47
CA THR A 120 7.79 -12.51 1.08
C THR A 120 7.67 -13.78 1.92
N PRO A 121 7.35 -13.67 3.22
CA PRO A 121 7.08 -14.84 4.04
C PRO A 121 6.04 -15.74 3.39
N VAL A 122 6.32 -17.04 3.31
CA VAL A 122 5.46 -18.01 2.64
C VAL A 122 5.32 -19.28 3.47
N ILE A 123 4.10 -19.74 3.67
CA ILE A 123 3.78 -20.95 4.44
C ILE A 123 3.24 -22.02 3.48
N PRO A 124 3.91 -23.17 3.34
CA PRO A 124 3.35 -24.32 2.63
C PRO A 124 2.29 -25.02 3.50
N VAL A 125 1.12 -25.25 2.91
CA VAL A 125 -0.05 -25.80 3.61
C VAL A 125 -0.58 -27.01 2.86
N VAL A 126 -0.55 -28.19 3.48
CA VAL A 126 -1.27 -29.38 2.99
C VAL A 126 -2.75 -29.19 3.32
N SER A 127 -3.58 -29.03 2.30
CA SER A 127 -5.01 -28.80 2.42
C SER A 127 -5.82 -30.08 2.27
N LYS A 128 -7.12 -30.05 2.64
CA LYS A 128 -8.04 -31.18 2.55
C LYS A 128 -7.53 -32.44 3.28
N SER A 129 -6.95 -32.28 4.44
CA SER A 129 -6.38 -33.39 5.22
C SER A 129 -7.42 -34.43 5.65
N ASP A 130 -8.70 -34.07 5.66
CA ASP A 130 -9.83 -34.98 5.91
C ASP A 130 -10.06 -36.02 4.81
N LEU A 131 -9.46 -35.87 3.63
CA LEU A 131 -9.56 -36.82 2.52
C LEU A 131 -8.44 -37.87 2.52
N ARG A 132 -7.50 -37.80 3.45
CA ARG A 132 -6.34 -38.69 3.58
C ARG A 132 -6.22 -39.19 5.02
N SER A 133 -5.63 -40.36 5.20
CA SER A 133 -5.26 -40.85 6.55
C SER A 133 -4.17 -39.96 7.17
N GLU A 134 -4.00 -40.02 8.46
CA GLU A 134 -2.96 -39.28 9.18
C GLU A 134 -1.56 -39.61 8.65
N LYS A 135 -1.28 -40.91 8.38
CA LYS A 135 -0.01 -41.35 7.83
C LYS A 135 0.27 -40.78 6.44
N GLU A 136 -0.72 -40.77 5.55
CA GLU A 136 -0.60 -40.18 4.22
C GLU A 136 -0.36 -38.68 4.28
N ASN A 137 -1.07 -37.97 5.19
CA ASN A 137 -0.86 -36.53 5.39
C ASN A 137 0.56 -36.23 5.89
N GLN A 138 1.10 -37.03 6.82
CA GLN A 138 2.47 -36.87 7.31
C GLN A 138 3.50 -37.15 6.21
N THR A 139 3.35 -38.21 5.45
CA THR A 139 4.25 -38.52 4.32
C THR A 139 4.23 -37.41 3.28
N PHE A 140 3.04 -36.85 2.97
CA PHE A 140 2.91 -35.74 2.04
C PHE A 140 3.57 -34.45 2.58
N ALA A 141 3.40 -34.18 3.86
CA ALA A 141 4.03 -33.01 4.50
C ALA A 141 5.57 -33.14 4.56
N GLU A 142 6.11 -34.35 4.80
CA GLU A 142 7.55 -34.62 4.77
C GLU A 142 8.13 -34.39 3.38
N LYS A 143 7.49 -34.92 2.33
CA LYS A 143 7.88 -34.72 0.94
C LYS A 143 7.88 -33.23 0.57
N LEU A 144 6.85 -32.50 0.98
CA LEU A 144 6.73 -31.06 0.75
C LEU A 144 7.79 -30.27 1.55
N ARG A 145 8.10 -30.68 2.77
CA ARG A 145 9.15 -30.09 3.60
C ARG A 145 10.54 -30.27 2.97
N GLU A 146 10.82 -31.41 2.35
CA GLU A 146 12.08 -31.65 1.62
C GLU A 146 12.24 -30.68 0.44
N GLN A 147 11.15 -30.37 -0.26
CA GLN A 147 11.16 -29.46 -1.41
C GLN A 147 11.25 -27.98 -1.01
N THR A 148 10.52 -27.58 0.04
CA THR A 148 10.40 -26.18 0.45
C THR A 148 11.43 -25.74 1.49
N LYS A 149 12.03 -26.70 2.22
CA LYS A 149 12.88 -26.49 3.41
C LYS A 149 12.18 -25.73 4.54
N GLU A 150 10.85 -25.67 4.48
CA GLU A 150 10.00 -24.97 5.46
C GLU A 150 9.14 -25.95 6.26
N LYS A 151 8.73 -25.52 7.46
CA LYS A 151 7.74 -26.27 8.23
C LYS A 151 6.39 -26.23 7.50
N VAL A 152 5.81 -27.39 7.24
CA VAL A 152 4.51 -27.55 6.57
C VAL A 152 3.40 -27.56 7.61
N CYS A 153 2.29 -26.90 7.32
CA CYS A 153 1.06 -26.98 8.10
C CYS A 153 0.07 -27.92 7.41
N ILE A 154 -0.61 -28.76 8.17
CA ILE A 154 -1.62 -29.71 7.66
C ILE A 154 -2.98 -29.22 8.13
N VAL A 155 -3.91 -28.95 7.19
CA VAL A 155 -5.22 -28.36 7.52
C VAL A 155 -6.39 -29.05 6.82
N SER A 156 -7.54 -29.05 7.48
CA SER A 156 -8.83 -29.33 6.88
C SER A 156 -9.79 -28.19 7.12
N ALA A 157 -10.22 -27.55 6.05
CA ALA A 157 -11.27 -26.53 6.11
C ALA A 157 -12.63 -27.11 6.55
N LYS A 158 -12.86 -28.40 6.27
CA LYS A 158 -14.12 -29.08 6.59
C LYS A 158 -14.25 -29.38 8.10
N THR A 159 -13.18 -29.81 8.73
CA THR A 159 -13.19 -30.22 10.16
C THR A 159 -12.63 -29.14 11.09
N GLY A 160 -11.95 -28.12 10.54
CA GLY A 160 -11.22 -27.12 11.31
C GLY A 160 -9.86 -27.57 11.83
N ALA A 161 -9.45 -28.81 11.55
CA ALA A 161 -8.18 -29.34 12.02
C ALA A 161 -6.99 -28.54 11.46
N GLY A 162 -5.98 -28.28 12.30
CA GLY A 162 -4.76 -27.57 11.95
C GLY A 162 -4.88 -26.06 11.74
N ILE A 163 -6.09 -25.47 11.73
CA ILE A 163 -6.29 -24.02 11.50
C ILE A 163 -5.67 -23.19 12.64
N ALA A 164 -5.81 -23.64 13.88
CA ALA A 164 -5.23 -22.96 15.05
C ALA A 164 -3.69 -22.92 14.96
N GLU A 165 -3.04 -24.05 14.63
CA GLU A 165 -1.59 -24.13 14.47
C GLU A 165 -1.11 -23.23 13.31
N LEU A 166 -1.83 -23.24 12.18
CA LEU A 166 -1.52 -22.37 11.05
C LEU A 166 -1.61 -20.88 11.47
N LYS A 167 -2.64 -20.50 12.23
CA LYS A 167 -2.78 -19.14 12.75
C LYS A 167 -1.61 -18.72 13.62
N GLU A 168 -1.16 -19.58 14.55
CA GLU A 168 0.04 -19.30 15.35
C GLU A 168 1.30 -19.14 14.48
N ARG A 169 1.43 -19.96 13.43
CA ARG A 169 2.55 -19.84 12.52
C ARG A 169 2.49 -18.53 11.73
N MET A 170 1.32 -18.14 11.24
CA MET A 170 1.12 -16.85 10.57
C MET A 170 1.59 -15.69 11.46
N ILE A 171 1.21 -15.70 12.75
CA ILE A 171 1.62 -14.69 13.74
C ILE A 171 3.15 -14.58 13.81
N ARG A 172 3.86 -15.72 13.85
CA ARG A 172 5.33 -15.75 13.95
C ARG A 172 6.02 -15.33 12.64
N MET A 173 5.33 -15.41 11.51
CA MET A 173 5.88 -15.10 10.18
C MET A 173 5.48 -13.72 9.65
N VAL A 174 4.72 -12.93 10.42
CA VAL A 174 4.48 -11.54 10.06
C VAL A 174 5.82 -10.82 9.86
N PRO A 175 6.00 -10.08 8.75
CA PRO A 175 7.25 -9.38 8.50
C PRO A 175 7.66 -8.51 9.69
N GLU A 176 8.94 -8.59 10.07
CA GLU A 176 9.49 -7.71 11.10
C GLU A 176 9.26 -6.25 10.71
N GLY A 177 8.76 -5.46 11.66
CA GLY A 177 8.43 -4.05 11.42
C GLY A 177 7.06 -3.82 10.74
N PHE A 178 6.24 -4.85 10.50
CA PHE A 178 4.85 -4.62 10.12
C PHE A 178 4.10 -3.90 11.25
N GLY A 179 3.52 -2.74 10.93
CA GLY A 179 2.82 -1.90 11.91
C GLY A 179 3.74 -1.08 12.85
N SER A 180 5.07 -1.23 12.82
CA SER A 180 5.99 -0.44 13.64
C SER A 180 6.41 0.89 12.99
N ARG A 181 6.30 1.01 11.66
CA ARG A 181 6.59 2.28 10.98
C ARG A 181 5.53 3.30 11.29
N THR A 182 5.97 4.50 11.57
CA THR A 182 5.11 5.65 11.84
C THR A 182 5.19 6.65 10.68
N ILE A 183 4.11 7.40 10.47
CA ILE A 183 4.00 8.38 9.38
C ILE A 183 4.96 9.54 9.62
N THR A 184 5.07 9.97 10.87
CA THR A 184 5.90 11.12 11.28
C THR A 184 7.31 10.72 11.72
N GLY A 185 7.68 9.42 11.68
CA GLY A 185 9.01 8.95 12.08
C GLY A 185 9.45 9.55 13.42
N ASP A 186 10.67 10.05 13.47
CA ASP A 186 11.27 10.68 14.66
C ASP A 186 11.12 12.23 14.65
N LEU A 187 10.32 12.79 13.76
CA LEU A 187 10.13 14.25 13.67
C LEU A 187 9.46 14.85 14.92
N VAL A 188 8.66 14.05 15.62
CA VAL A 188 7.91 14.48 16.81
C VAL A 188 7.92 13.40 17.89
N SER A 189 7.81 13.87 19.15
CA SER A 189 7.79 13.06 20.38
C SER A 189 6.61 13.44 21.26
N GLU A 190 6.38 12.68 22.34
CA GLU A 190 5.35 12.97 23.35
C GLU A 190 5.46 14.41 23.86
N GLY A 191 4.33 15.11 23.91
CA GLY A 191 4.21 16.49 24.36
C GLY A 191 4.51 17.56 23.31
N ASP A 192 5.08 17.21 22.14
CA ASP A 192 5.29 18.19 21.08
C ASP A 192 3.96 18.75 20.53
N VAL A 193 3.95 20.03 20.21
CA VAL A 193 2.83 20.69 19.54
C VAL A 193 2.99 20.55 18.04
N VAL A 194 2.00 19.96 17.39
CA VAL A 194 1.96 19.77 15.93
C VAL A 194 0.75 20.51 15.37
N PHE A 195 0.98 21.29 14.33
CA PHE A 195 -0.09 22.04 13.68
C PHE A 195 -0.40 21.50 12.29
N LEU A 196 -1.63 21.03 12.10
CA LEU A 196 -2.13 20.53 10.82
C LEU A 196 -2.84 21.64 10.06
N VAL A 197 -2.29 22.08 8.94
CA VAL A 197 -2.92 23.06 8.05
C VAL A 197 -3.60 22.31 6.92
N MET A 198 -4.94 22.24 6.98
CA MET A 198 -5.73 21.40 6.09
C MET A 198 -6.67 22.28 5.25
N PRO A 199 -6.34 22.57 4.00
CA PRO A 199 -7.28 23.26 3.10
C PRO A 199 -8.56 22.44 2.96
N GLN A 200 -9.68 23.11 2.69
CA GLN A 200 -10.93 22.42 2.37
C GLN A 200 -10.76 21.72 1.02
N ASP A 201 -10.67 20.40 1.04
CA ASP A 201 -10.54 19.60 -0.18
C ASP A 201 -11.93 19.34 -0.76
N ILE A 202 -12.16 19.83 -1.99
CA ILE A 202 -13.40 19.59 -2.75
C ILE A 202 -13.61 18.10 -3.05
N GLN A 203 -12.52 17.32 -3.09
CA GLN A 203 -12.57 15.87 -3.33
C GLN A 203 -13.00 15.08 -2.08
N ALA A 204 -12.87 15.65 -0.89
CA ALA A 204 -13.32 15.00 0.32
C ALA A 204 -14.86 14.99 0.36
N PRO A 205 -15.51 13.87 0.66
CA PRO A 205 -16.95 13.89 0.92
C PRO A 205 -17.29 14.89 2.02
N LYS A 206 -18.37 15.64 1.84
CA LYS A 206 -18.80 16.66 2.82
C LYS A 206 -18.79 16.09 4.25
N GLY A 207 -18.10 16.79 5.14
CA GLY A 207 -17.97 16.38 6.55
C GLY A 207 -16.89 15.33 6.82
N ARG A 208 -15.98 15.05 5.87
CA ARG A 208 -14.86 14.09 6.04
C ARG A 208 -13.52 14.75 5.71
N LEU A 209 -12.50 14.30 6.41
CA LEU A 209 -11.10 14.55 6.06
C LEU A 209 -10.62 13.48 5.07
N ILE A 210 -9.59 13.79 4.28
CA ILE A 210 -8.96 12.80 3.42
C ILE A 210 -8.12 11.82 4.27
N LEU A 211 -7.93 10.61 3.75
CA LEU A 211 -7.30 9.53 4.48
C LEU A 211 -5.91 9.85 5.08
N PRO A 212 -4.97 10.50 4.37
CA PRO A 212 -3.69 10.89 4.94
C PRO A 212 -3.82 11.83 6.15
N GLN A 213 -4.76 12.78 6.13
CA GLN A 213 -5.00 13.70 7.24
C GLN A 213 -5.47 12.96 8.49
N VAL A 214 -6.47 12.06 8.33
CA VAL A 214 -7.01 11.25 9.44
C VAL A 214 -5.93 10.35 10.04
N GLN A 215 -5.15 9.66 9.21
CA GLN A 215 -4.12 8.73 9.68
C GLN A 215 -3.00 9.47 10.42
N THR A 216 -2.54 10.61 9.89
CA THR A 216 -1.49 11.41 10.54
C THR A 216 -1.99 11.96 11.88
N MET A 217 -3.21 12.51 11.93
CA MET A 217 -3.82 12.99 13.16
C MET A 217 -3.91 11.87 14.21
N ARG A 218 -4.38 10.68 13.82
CA ARG A 218 -4.49 9.53 14.72
C ARG A 218 -3.13 9.11 15.27
N GLU A 219 -2.11 9.02 14.44
CA GLU A 219 -0.76 8.67 14.87
C GLU A 219 -0.17 9.69 15.84
N LEU A 220 -0.36 10.99 15.59
CA LEU A 220 0.09 12.04 16.47
C LEU A 220 -0.55 11.93 17.87
N LEU A 221 -1.85 11.58 17.93
CA LEU A 221 -2.53 11.33 19.22
C LEU A 221 -1.99 10.05 19.90
N ASP A 222 -1.69 9.00 19.14
CA ASP A 222 -1.08 7.78 19.68
C ASP A 222 0.34 8.05 20.24
N LYS A 223 1.07 9.00 19.63
CA LYS A 223 2.37 9.52 20.15
C LYS A 223 2.22 10.52 21.30
N LYS A 224 0.97 10.81 21.72
CA LYS A 224 0.66 11.79 22.77
C LYS A 224 1.13 13.22 22.45
N CYS A 225 1.15 13.58 21.17
CA CYS A 225 1.37 14.95 20.75
C CYS A 225 0.12 15.82 21.01
N ILE A 226 0.33 17.13 21.14
CA ILE A 226 -0.75 18.11 21.16
C ILE A 226 -1.01 18.52 19.71
N VAL A 227 -2.21 18.21 19.19
CA VAL A 227 -2.56 18.44 17.78
C VAL A 227 -3.51 19.61 17.66
N LEU A 228 -3.10 20.64 16.94
CA LEU A 228 -3.96 21.73 16.48
C LEU A 228 -4.25 21.56 15.00
N SER A 229 -5.39 22.04 14.56
CA SER A 229 -5.73 22.04 13.14
C SER A 229 -6.51 23.29 12.75
N ALA A 230 -6.20 23.82 11.57
CA ALA A 230 -6.94 24.94 10.98
C ALA A 230 -6.94 24.82 9.45
N THR A 231 -7.85 25.57 8.83
CA THR A 231 -7.83 25.80 7.38
C THR A 231 -6.74 26.81 7.02
N THR A 232 -6.34 26.84 5.75
CA THR A 232 -5.24 27.69 5.28
C THR A 232 -5.46 29.18 5.58
N ASP A 233 -6.69 29.67 5.45
CA ASP A 233 -7.09 31.06 5.72
C ASP A 233 -7.04 31.44 7.20
N LYS A 234 -7.02 30.42 8.11
CA LYS A 234 -6.97 30.62 9.56
C LYS A 234 -5.58 30.31 10.15
N LEU A 235 -4.57 30.05 9.33
CA LEU A 235 -3.22 29.72 9.79
C LEU A 235 -2.64 30.79 10.73
N VAL A 236 -2.63 32.05 10.29
CA VAL A 236 -2.00 33.16 11.06
C VAL A 236 -2.74 33.38 12.38
N GLU A 237 -4.07 33.50 12.32
CA GLU A 237 -4.93 33.69 13.49
C GLU A 237 -4.73 32.54 14.52
N ALA A 238 -4.61 31.30 14.05
CA ALA A 238 -4.41 30.15 14.94
C ALA A 238 -3.00 30.10 15.54
N LEU A 239 -1.97 30.53 14.79
CA LEU A 239 -0.60 30.63 15.34
C LEU A 239 -0.51 31.69 16.43
N GLU A 240 -1.22 32.80 16.32
CA GLU A 240 -1.28 33.87 17.34
C GLU A 240 -1.91 33.42 18.67
N GLN A 241 -2.74 32.37 18.64
CA GLN A 241 -3.32 31.78 19.86
C GLN A 241 -2.32 30.88 20.64
N LEU A 242 -1.18 30.53 20.04
CA LEU A 242 -0.20 29.66 20.66
C LEU A 242 0.80 30.46 21.53
N LYS A 243 1.05 29.97 22.74
CA LYS A 243 2.07 30.55 23.61
C LYS A 243 3.48 30.39 23.04
N ASN A 244 3.75 29.26 22.39
CA ASN A 244 5.03 28.93 21.78
C ASN A 244 4.79 28.43 20.34
N PRO A 245 5.72 28.62 19.40
CA PRO A 245 5.63 28.07 18.07
C PRO A 245 5.46 26.54 18.08
N PRO A 246 4.65 25.95 17.18
CA PRO A 246 4.55 24.51 17.07
C PRO A 246 5.90 23.96 16.59
N LYS A 247 6.27 22.74 17.05
CA LYS A 247 7.49 22.09 16.60
C LYS A 247 7.43 21.73 15.12
N LEU A 248 6.31 21.19 14.68
CA LEU A 248 6.10 20.75 13.29
C LEU A 248 4.78 21.29 12.77
N ILE A 249 4.81 21.80 11.54
CA ILE A 249 3.63 22.14 10.75
C ILE A 249 3.53 21.13 9.61
N ILE A 250 2.37 20.48 9.46
CA ILE A 250 2.07 19.52 8.40
C ILE A 250 0.93 20.08 7.56
N THR A 251 1.14 20.16 6.25
CA THR A 251 0.13 20.76 5.34
C THR A 251 -0.04 19.93 4.08
N ASP A 252 -0.99 20.30 3.25
CA ASP A 252 -1.09 19.78 1.88
C ASP A 252 -0.06 20.47 0.98
N SER A 253 0.59 19.70 0.11
CA SER A 253 1.64 20.22 -0.79
C SER A 253 1.17 21.35 -1.70
N GLN A 254 -0.16 21.48 -1.90
CA GLN A 254 -0.75 22.55 -2.72
C GLN A 254 -0.54 23.93 -2.13
N VAL A 255 -0.52 24.05 -0.79
CA VAL A 255 -0.42 25.31 -0.07
C VAL A 255 0.92 25.52 0.62
N PHE A 256 1.95 24.76 0.22
CA PHE A 256 3.30 24.87 0.76
C PHE A 256 3.82 26.31 0.81
N ASP A 257 3.72 27.05 -0.31
CA ASP A 257 4.26 28.41 -0.41
C ASP A 257 3.64 29.31 0.67
N TYR A 258 2.32 29.30 0.75
CA TYR A 258 1.61 30.12 1.73
C TYR A 258 1.99 29.76 3.16
N VAL A 259 2.07 28.48 3.49
CA VAL A 259 2.43 28.02 4.85
C VAL A 259 3.90 28.32 5.15
N TYR A 260 4.78 28.17 4.18
CA TYR A 260 6.21 28.48 4.33
C TYR A 260 6.44 29.97 4.65
N ASP A 261 5.72 30.84 3.94
CA ASP A 261 5.86 32.31 4.11
C ASP A 261 5.30 32.83 5.44
N HIS A 262 4.37 32.08 6.07
CA HIS A 262 3.68 32.52 7.30
C HIS A 262 4.05 31.70 8.54
N LYS A 263 4.82 30.61 8.40
CA LYS A 263 5.24 29.81 9.55
C LYS A 263 6.27 30.53 10.43
N PRO A 264 6.27 30.30 11.76
CA PRO A 264 7.39 30.69 12.59
C PRO A 264 8.72 30.11 12.11
N ALA A 265 9.81 30.86 12.24
CA ALA A 265 11.13 30.45 11.78
C ALA A 265 11.58 29.12 12.42
N GLU A 266 11.27 28.95 13.69
CA GLU A 266 11.64 27.79 14.51
C GLU A 266 10.83 26.53 14.19
N SER A 267 9.65 26.68 13.58
CA SER A 267 8.79 25.55 13.24
C SER A 267 9.32 24.79 12.03
N LEU A 268 9.39 23.47 12.13
CA LEU A 268 9.65 22.60 11.00
C LEU A 268 8.41 22.56 10.10
N LEU A 269 8.60 22.32 8.81
CA LEU A 269 7.52 22.19 7.83
C LEU A 269 7.64 20.92 7.02
N THR A 270 6.54 20.22 6.82
CA THR A 270 6.41 19.10 5.89
C THR A 270 4.99 19.03 5.32
N SER A 271 4.72 18.02 4.48
CA SER A 271 3.35 17.76 4.00
C SER A 271 2.93 16.32 4.20
N PHE A 272 1.60 16.09 4.21
CA PHE A 272 1.03 14.74 4.28
C PHE A 272 1.59 13.84 3.17
N SER A 273 1.70 14.34 1.94
CA SER A 273 2.21 13.54 0.82
C SER A 273 3.70 13.26 0.88
N VAL A 274 4.52 14.12 1.48
CA VAL A 274 5.94 13.85 1.74
C VAL A 274 6.11 12.82 2.85
N LEU A 275 5.37 12.95 3.95
CA LEU A 275 5.37 11.94 5.02
C LEU A 275 4.93 10.55 4.49
N PHE A 276 3.90 10.51 3.65
CA PHE A 276 3.46 9.26 3.02
C PHE A 276 4.44 8.72 1.98
N ALA A 277 5.27 9.56 1.36
CA ALA A 277 6.35 9.13 0.49
C ALA A 277 7.39 8.31 1.25
N ASP A 278 7.73 8.70 2.48
CA ASP A 278 8.58 7.90 3.37
C ASP A 278 7.85 6.68 3.94
N TYR A 279 6.69 6.90 4.52
CA TYR A 279 5.91 5.85 5.18
C TYR A 279 5.61 4.66 4.28
N LYS A 280 5.24 4.91 3.02
CA LYS A 280 4.85 3.86 2.06
C LYS A 280 5.89 3.52 1.01
N GLY A 281 6.84 4.41 0.74
CA GLY A 281 7.79 4.30 -0.35
C GLY A 281 9.25 4.24 0.07
N ASP A 282 10.07 4.86 -0.76
CA ASP A 282 11.51 5.07 -0.61
C ASP A 282 11.79 6.56 -0.88
N LEU A 283 11.88 7.32 0.18
CA LEU A 283 11.97 8.78 0.10
C LEU A 283 13.26 9.24 -0.57
N ASP A 284 14.37 8.55 -0.31
CA ASP A 284 15.66 8.91 -0.92
C ASP A 284 15.61 8.71 -2.44
N TYR A 285 15.03 7.60 -2.88
CA TYR A 285 14.82 7.35 -4.31
C TYR A 285 13.89 8.40 -4.95
N TYR A 286 12.84 8.81 -4.25
CA TYR A 286 11.94 9.86 -4.71
C TYR A 286 12.61 11.23 -4.78
N LYS A 287 13.50 11.57 -3.82
CA LYS A 287 14.29 12.80 -3.86
C LYS A 287 15.27 12.80 -5.03
N GLU A 288 15.96 11.69 -5.28
CA GLU A 288 16.82 11.54 -6.45
C GLU A 288 16.01 11.65 -7.76
N GLY A 289 14.85 10.99 -7.84
CA GLY A 289 13.94 11.12 -8.97
C GLY A 289 13.45 12.55 -9.20
N ALA A 290 13.22 13.31 -8.14
CA ALA A 290 12.81 14.71 -8.25
C ALA A 290 13.89 15.61 -8.89
N LYS A 291 15.18 15.27 -8.79
CA LYS A 291 16.24 15.98 -9.50
C LYS A 291 16.10 15.85 -11.03
N LYS A 292 15.48 14.75 -11.50
CA LYS A 292 15.20 14.56 -12.92
C LYS A 292 14.18 15.56 -13.44
N LEU A 293 13.26 16.06 -12.59
CA LEU A 293 12.33 17.13 -12.97
C LEU A 293 13.06 18.35 -13.55
N MET A 294 14.23 18.69 -12.99
CA MET A 294 15.00 19.86 -13.45
C MET A 294 15.70 19.63 -14.80
N LYS A 295 15.68 18.41 -15.31
CA LYS A 295 16.32 18.01 -16.57
C LYS A 295 15.32 17.66 -17.67
N LEU A 296 14.02 17.79 -17.40
CA LEU A 296 12.97 17.57 -18.40
C LEU A 296 13.03 18.66 -19.48
N SER A 297 12.55 18.32 -20.67
CA SER A 297 12.42 19.20 -21.83
C SER A 297 10.99 19.11 -22.40
N ALA A 298 10.75 19.88 -23.46
CA ALA A 298 9.48 19.84 -24.18
C ALA A 298 9.19 18.49 -24.89
N ASP A 299 10.23 17.68 -25.11
CA ASP A 299 10.13 16.36 -25.75
C ASP A 299 10.10 15.21 -24.73
N SER A 300 10.05 15.52 -23.43
CA SER A 300 10.02 14.51 -22.38
C SER A 300 8.64 13.89 -22.21
N HIS A 301 8.63 12.61 -21.83
CA HIS A 301 7.42 11.86 -21.55
C HIS A 301 7.35 11.49 -20.05
N VAL A 302 6.31 11.97 -19.36
CA VAL A 302 6.12 11.77 -17.92
C VAL A 302 4.92 10.85 -17.68
N LEU A 303 5.12 9.81 -16.85
CA LEU A 303 4.05 8.96 -16.35
C LEU A 303 3.55 9.46 -15.00
N ILE A 304 2.28 9.77 -14.88
CA ILE A 304 1.61 10.00 -13.61
C ILE A 304 0.88 8.74 -13.19
N ALA A 305 1.27 8.16 -12.05
CA ALA A 305 0.74 6.89 -11.56
C ALA A 305 -0.13 7.12 -10.31
N GLU A 306 -1.43 7.04 -10.48
CA GLU A 306 -2.42 7.16 -9.41
C GLU A 306 -2.74 5.79 -8.80
N CYS A 307 -3.10 5.77 -7.52
CA CYS A 307 -3.54 4.57 -6.82
C CYS A 307 -5.06 4.45 -6.73
N CYS A 308 -5.76 5.55 -6.94
CA CYS A 308 -7.21 5.62 -6.87
C CYS A 308 -7.83 5.43 -8.25
N SER A 309 -8.98 4.77 -8.30
CA SER A 309 -9.77 4.57 -9.53
C SER A 309 -11.07 5.39 -9.53
N HIS A 310 -11.16 6.44 -8.71
CA HIS A 310 -12.34 7.30 -8.68
C HIS A 310 -12.33 8.29 -9.86
N ALA A 311 -13.53 8.72 -10.26
CA ALA A 311 -13.67 9.70 -11.32
C ALA A 311 -12.98 11.02 -10.94
N PRO A 312 -12.17 11.61 -11.83
CA PRO A 312 -11.48 12.87 -11.55
C PRO A 312 -12.49 14.00 -11.39
N LEU A 313 -12.28 14.82 -10.37
CA LEU A 313 -13.00 16.10 -10.21
C LEU A 313 -12.19 17.23 -10.86
N LYS A 314 -12.85 18.34 -11.14
CA LYS A 314 -12.17 19.58 -11.56
C LYS A 314 -11.12 19.94 -10.49
N GLU A 315 -9.90 20.29 -10.93
CA GLU A 315 -8.73 20.61 -10.09
C GLU A 315 -7.99 19.40 -9.47
N ASP A 316 -8.08 18.22 -10.08
CA ASP A 316 -7.32 17.06 -9.67
C ASP A 316 -5.81 17.32 -9.71
N ILE A 317 -5.08 16.88 -8.65
CA ILE A 317 -3.64 17.15 -8.52
C ILE A 317 -2.86 16.45 -9.62
N GLY A 318 -3.15 15.15 -9.87
CA GLY A 318 -2.43 14.33 -10.84
C GLY A 318 -2.83 14.59 -12.27
N ARG A 319 -4.12 14.87 -12.51
CA ARG A 319 -4.65 14.99 -13.88
C ARG A 319 -4.64 16.38 -14.44
N GLU A 320 -4.65 17.41 -13.58
CA GLU A 320 -4.68 18.81 -14.00
C GLU A 320 -3.52 19.64 -13.45
N LYS A 321 -3.29 19.64 -12.13
CA LYS A 321 -2.33 20.58 -11.52
C LYS A 321 -0.88 20.24 -11.87
N ILE A 322 -0.46 18.98 -11.72
CA ILE A 322 0.91 18.58 -12.06
C ILE A 322 1.18 18.70 -13.55
N PRO A 323 0.33 18.18 -14.48
CA PRO A 323 0.53 18.39 -15.92
C PRO A 323 0.63 19.86 -16.30
N ARG A 324 -0.25 20.72 -15.76
CA ARG A 324 -0.20 22.17 -16.02
C ARG A 324 1.10 22.82 -15.54
N LEU A 325 1.61 22.43 -14.36
CA LEU A 325 2.88 22.91 -13.83
C LEU A 325 4.06 22.47 -14.71
N LEU A 326 4.06 21.21 -15.15
CA LEU A 326 5.09 20.65 -16.03
C LEU A 326 5.09 21.35 -17.40
N LYS A 327 3.93 21.46 -18.06
CA LYS A 327 3.80 22.12 -19.36
C LYS A 327 4.16 23.60 -19.29
N LYS A 328 3.73 24.31 -18.27
CA LYS A 328 4.12 25.71 -18.05
C LYS A 328 5.63 25.91 -17.94
N LYS A 329 6.34 24.94 -17.34
CA LYS A 329 7.78 25.03 -17.08
C LYS A 329 8.63 24.53 -18.23
N TYR A 330 8.23 23.47 -18.93
CA TYR A 330 9.05 22.78 -19.91
C TYR A 330 8.55 22.88 -21.34
N GLY A 331 7.30 23.31 -21.56
CA GLY A 331 6.68 23.49 -22.88
C GLY A 331 5.41 22.68 -23.05
N GLU A 332 4.53 23.13 -23.92
CA GLU A 332 3.19 22.51 -24.15
C GLU A 332 3.26 21.13 -24.83
N THR A 333 4.38 20.84 -25.53
CA THR A 333 4.59 19.56 -26.22
C THR A 333 5.01 18.43 -25.28
N LEU A 334 5.38 18.73 -24.02
CA LEU A 334 5.69 17.72 -23.03
C LEU A 334 4.51 16.75 -22.89
N GLU A 335 4.81 15.46 -23.06
CA GLU A 335 3.79 14.40 -22.98
C GLU A 335 3.59 13.95 -21.54
N VAL A 336 2.31 13.79 -21.15
CA VAL A 336 1.93 13.29 -19.84
C VAL A 336 0.90 12.18 -20.02
N THR A 337 1.29 10.96 -19.62
CA THR A 337 0.37 9.82 -19.53
C THR A 337 -0.08 9.63 -18.08
N VAL A 338 -1.39 9.44 -17.87
CA VAL A 338 -1.95 9.19 -16.53
C VAL A 338 -2.54 7.80 -16.49
N VAL A 339 -2.10 7.00 -15.49
CA VAL A 339 -2.64 5.67 -15.21
C VAL A 339 -3.21 5.60 -13.81
N SER A 340 -4.22 4.74 -13.60
CA SER A 340 -4.94 4.65 -12.33
C SER A 340 -5.01 3.22 -11.81
N GLY A 341 -5.14 3.09 -10.49
CA GLY A 341 -5.34 1.78 -9.86
C GLY A 341 -4.21 0.80 -10.15
N THR A 342 -4.52 -0.31 -10.77
CA THR A 342 -3.57 -1.37 -11.13
C THR A 342 -3.05 -1.29 -12.57
N ASP A 343 -3.47 -0.30 -13.35
CA ASP A 343 -3.10 -0.12 -14.77
C ASP A 343 -1.67 0.46 -14.93
N TYR A 344 -0.75 -0.01 -14.09
CA TYR A 344 0.65 0.41 -14.13
C TYR A 344 1.39 -0.36 -15.23
N PRO A 345 2.06 0.33 -16.18
CA PRO A 345 2.69 -0.33 -17.32
C PRO A 345 3.77 -1.33 -16.91
N LYS A 346 3.86 -2.44 -17.64
CA LYS A 346 4.95 -3.42 -17.47
C LYS A 346 6.28 -2.88 -18.01
N ASP A 347 6.22 -2.18 -19.15
CA ASP A 347 7.36 -1.47 -19.74
C ASP A 347 7.31 0.01 -19.34
N LEU A 348 8.32 0.45 -18.64
CA LEU A 348 8.48 1.83 -18.15
C LEU A 348 9.50 2.61 -18.96
N THR A 349 10.25 1.95 -19.85
CA THR A 349 11.36 2.55 -20.62
C THR A 349 10.97 3.72 -21.51
N PRO A 350 9.69 3.84 -21.99
CA PRO A 350 9.27 5.02 -22.74
C PRO A 350 9.19 6.32 -21.92
N TYR A 351 9.27 6.25 -20.58
CA TYR A 351 9.06 7.39 -19.71
C TYR A 351 10.39 7.92 -19.15
N ASP A 352 10.58 9.23 -19.20
CA ASP A 352 11.74 9.92 -18.59
C ASP A 352 11.61 10.03 -17.07
N LEU A 353 10.38 10.11 -16.57
CA LEU A 353 10.07 10.26 -15.15
C LEU A 353 8.71 9.70 -14.82
N ILE A 354 8.63 9.02 -13.68
CA ILE A 354 7.37 8.58 -13.08
C ILE A 354 7.06 9.46 -11.87
N ILE A 355 5.83 9.99 -11.80
CA ILE A 355 5.35 10.75 -10.64
C ILE A 355 4.20 9.98 -10.02
N GLN A 356 4.43 9.34 -8.87
CA GLN A 356 3.45 8.54 -8.17
C GLN A 356 2.68 9.36 -7.12
N CYS A 357 1.38 9.11 -6.98
CA CYS A 357 0.57 9.70 -5.91
C CYS A 357 0.98 9.17 -4.51
N GLY A 358 0.39 9.71 -3.44
CA GLY A 358 0.66 9.30 -2.05
C GLY A 358 0.29 7.86 -1.69
N ALA A 359 -0.30 7.10 -2.60
CA ALA A 359 -0.61 5.68 -2.48
C ALA A 359 -1.42 5.30 -1.21
N CYS A 360 -2.29 6.17 -0.73
CA CYS A 360 -3.08 5.96 0.49
C CYS A 360 -3.96 4.69 0.45
N MET A 361 -4.40 4.27 -0.73
CA MET A 361 -5.24 3.08 -0.93
C MET A 361 -4.45 1.78 -1.11
N PHE A 362 -3.13 1.87 -1.33
CA PHE A 362 -2.26 0.70 -1.52
C PHE A 362 -1.46 0.39 -0.26
N ASN A 363 -1.16 -0.88 -0.05
CA ASN A 363 -0.21 -1.26 0.98
C ASN A 363 1.24 -0.95 0.54
N ARG A 364 2.14 -0.87 1.50
CA ARG A 364 3.56 -0.55 1.26
C ARG A 364 4.24 -1.55 0.33
N LYS A 365 3.90 -2.84 0.45
CA LYS A 365 4.47 -3.90 -0.39
C LYS A 365 4.28 -3.62 -1.88
N TYR A 366 3.08 -3.22 -2.27
CA TYR A 366 2.77 -2.92 -3.67
C TYR A 366 3.46 -1.64 -4.16
N VAL A 367 3.56 -0.62 -3.30
CA VAL A 367 4.31 0.61 -3.63
C VAL A 367 5.80 0.30 -3.86
N LEU A 368 6.41 -0.48 -2.97
CA LEU A 368 7.80 -0.91 -3.13
C LEU A 368 8.01 -1.79 -4.37
N HIS A 369 7.01 -2.59 -4.75
CA HIS A 369 7.09 -3.35 -6.00
C HIS A 369 7.17 -2.43 -7.22
N ARG A 370 6.35 -1.37 -7.30
CA ARG A 370 6.42 -0.36 -8.38
C ARG A 370 7.76 0.37 -8.40
N ILE A 371 8.27 0.74 -7.23
CA ILE A 371 9.60 1.35 -7.10
C ILE A 371 10.68 0.41 -7.62
N GLN A 372 10.63 -0.87 -7.25
CA GLN A 372 11.61 -1.85 -7.69
C GLN A 372 11.55 -2.05 -9.22
N GLN A 373 10.35 -2.10 -9.79
CA GLN A 373 10.16 -2.18 -11.24
C GLN A 373 10.77 -0.97 -11.97
N ALA A 374 10.61 0.24 -11.43
CA ALA A 374 11.23 1.44 -11.97
C ALA A 374 12.77 1.39 -11.85
N LYS A 375 13.30 0.93 -10.70
CA LYS A 375 14.74 0.74 -10.48
C LYS A 375 15.33 -0.29 -11.45
N ASP A 376 14.67 -1.43 -11.64
CA ASP A 376 15.12 -2.51 -12.52
C ASP A 376 15.20 -2.07 -13.99
N GLN A 377 14.35 -1.13 -14.40
CA GLN A 377 14.31 -0.56 -15.74
C GLN A 377 15.10 0.76 -15.89
N GLY A 378 15.74 1.25 -14.82
CA GLY A 378 16.53 2.48 -14.83
C GLY A 378 15.70 3.77 -15.01
N VAL A 379 14.39 3.72 -14.76
CA VAL A 379 13.49 4.88 -14.92
C VAL A 379 13.37 5.63 -13.60
N ALA A 380 13.62 6.94 -13.62
CA ALA A 380 13.52 7.78 -12.44
C ALA A 380 12.05 7.85 -11.93
N MET A 381 11.89 7.86 -10.62
CA MET A 381 10.55 7.96 -10.01
C MET A 381 10.56 8.94 -8.83
N THR A 382 9.49 9.73 -8.72
CA THR A 382 9.26 10.62 -7.58
C THR A 382 7.81 10.51 -7.11
N ASN A 383 7.47 11.24 -6.04
CA ASN A 383 6.12 11.29 -5.46
C ASN A 383 5.51 12.69 -5.67
N TYR A 384 4.16 12.80 -5.67
CA TYR A 384 3.44 14.07 -5.82
C TYR A 384 3.97 15.18 -4.90
N GLY A 385 4.11 14.89 -3.60
CA GLY A 385 4.55 15.87 -2.63
C GLY A 385 5.98 16.33 -2.88
N VAL A 386 6.87 15.39 -3.14
CA VAL A 386 8.29 15.66 -3.45
C VAL A 386 8.42 16.41 -4.78
N ALA A 387 7.66 16.01 -5.81
CA ALA A 387 7.64 16.70 -7.11
C ALA A 387 7.15 18.16 -6.98
N ILE A 388 6.06 18.39 -6.26
CA ILE A 388 5.52 19.75 -6.06
C ILE A 388 6.51 20.59 -5.25
N ALA A 389 7.12 20.04 -4.18
CA ALA A 389 8.13 20.75 -3.40
C ALA A 389 9.35 21.12 -4.25
N GLN A 390 9.81 20.21 -5.14
CA GLN A 390 10.90 20.48 -6.07
C GLN A 390 10.54 21.54 -7.10
N LEU A 391 9.36 21.45 -7.70
CA LEU A 391 8.89 22.44 -8.71
C LEU A 391 8.75 23.84 -8.12
N LYS A 392 8.40 23.93 -6.84
CA LYS A 392 8.28 25.18 -6.08
C LYS A 392 9.60 25.66 -5.45
N GLY A 393 10.68 24.89 -5.54
CA GLY A 393 12.00 25.24 -4.99
C GLY A 393 12.07 25.23 -3.46
N ILE A 394 11.24 24.44 -2.79
CA ILE A 394 11.18 24.35 -1.33
C ILE A 394 11.57 22.97 -0.79
N LEU A 395 11.97 22.03 -1.67
CA LEU A 395 12.29 20.66 -1.24
C LEU A 395 13.41 20.62 -0.17
N ASP A 396 14.42 21.48 -0.30
CA ASP A 396 15.52 21.56 0.67
C ASP A 396 15.18 22.34 1.95
N LYS A 397 13.98 22.91 2.01
CA LYS A 397 13.49 23.73 3.13
C LYS A 397 12.46 23.02 4.00
N ILE A 398 12.06 21.82 3.63
CA ILE A 398 11.11 20.98 4.35
C ILE A 398 11.82 19.79 4.98
N VAL A 399 11.27 19.31 6.10
CA VAL A 399 11.72 18.05 6.72
C VAL A 399 10.95 16.86 6.15
N CYS A 400 11.67 15.75 6.08
CA CYS A 400 11.15 14.52 5.48
C CYS A 400 11.54 13.34 6.35
#